data_729af08f691c4ed8b0f21ca9fdc706bd
#
_entry.id   729af08f691c4ed8b0f21ca9fdc706bd
#
_cell.length_a   1.000
_cell.length_b   1.000
_cell.length_c   1.000
_cell.angle_alpha   90.00
_cell.angle_beta   90.00
_cell.angle_gamma   90.00
#
_symmetry.space_group_name_H-M   'P 1'
#
loop_
_entity.id
_entity.type
_entity.pdbx_description
1 polymer ?
#
loop_
_entity_poly.entity_id
_entity_poly.type
_entity_poly.pdbx_seq_one_letter_code
_entity_poly.pdbx_strand_id
1 'polypeptide(L)'
;MRVLRAFSSPWLPAMSLLMAGAAAQASDAIGLPAPFGSANAPSSANTPPLANAAAATAHLSHGRFKDLLVYSPAGVPKSFVLFLSGDEGWNSAADAMARQLVEQGAMVAAIDWARFKANLEADGDECLFADGDLENLSHFVQAYFHAPTYLTPMLVGVSSGAAMAYSMLAQAPRNTFAAALTLGFCPNFNLQKPLCGGSGLKFARGTGGHGVDLLPIKNLGNPWVDLHGELDRSCPAGAAGNFISQVRGAAIVSLPTVTHDFTSPRGWMPQYTAGFNALVARNAAARTAPPPASLSDLPIVEVPAQPAAAPADVFAIIMSGDGGWAGIDQDVAAALSARGIPVVGLDSLRYYWTARTPSGLAADTDRMIRYYLTHFGKQRVLLIGYSQGADVLPFAVNRLPESSRARIALTAVMGMSEHALFEFHLSSWVSDSNSGPATLPEIDRITGMPVLCIYGADENDSLCPKLDPKRFIVVKLKGGHHFDGDYANLAHQILAAARPTSAE
;
A
#
# COMPACT_ATOMS: atom_id res chain seq x y z
N MET A 1 -61.94 35.41 15.26
CA MET A 1 -62.27 36.86 15.07
C MET A 1 -61.13 37.49 14.27
N ARG A 2 -61.46 37.91 13.04
CA ARG A 2 -60.99 39.07 12.28
C ARG A 2 -59.47 39.22 12.11
N VAL A 3 -58.83 39.58 10.96
CA VAL A 3 -59.32 39.93 9.61
C VAL A 3 -58.10 40.00 8.72
N LEU A 4 -58.26 39.53 7.51
CA LEU A 4 -57.46 39.77 6.32
C LEU A 4 -56.92 41.18 6.12
N ARG A 5 -55.77 41.37 5.53
CA ARG A 5 -55.68 42.18 4.30
C ARG A 5 -54.41 41.88 3.50
N ALA A 6 -54.65 41.53 2.27
CA ALA A 6 -53.72 41.52 1.14
C ALA A 6 -53.43 42.91 0.65
N PHE A 7 -52.23 43.13 0.10
CA PHE A 7 -52.04 44.13 -0.97
C PHE A 7 -51.08 43.60 -2.05
N SER A 8 -51.50 43.82 -3.26
CA SER A 8 -51.08 43.34 -4.55
C SER A 8 -49.92 44.14 -5.17
N SER A 9 -49.13 43.42 -5.99
CA SER A 9 -48.22 43.78 -7.11
C SER A 9 -48.27 45.18 -7.72
N PRO A 10 -47.32 45.66 -8.61
CA PRO A 10 -46.88 44.96 -9.82
C PRO A 10 -45.44 45.25 -10.38
N TRP A 11 -44.96 44.37 -11.27
CA TRP A 11 -44.22 44.60 -12.53
C TRP A 11 -42.81 45.20 -12.46
N LEU A 12 -41.79 44.74 -13.20
CA LEU A 12 -41.51 44.13 -14.51
C LEU A 12 -40.07 43.57 -14.57
N PRO A 13 -39.59 42.89 -15.63
CA PRO A 13 -38.60 41.86 -15.61
C PRO A 13 -37.16 42.35 -15.85
N ALA A 14 -36.21 41.76 -15.17
CA ALA A 14 -34.79 41.84 -15.51
C ALA A 14 -34.31 40.52 -16.10
N MET A 15 -33.90 40.58 -17.32
CA MET A 15 -33.20 39.58 -18.11
C MET A 15 -31.93 39.16 -17.38
N SER A 16 -31.88 37.93 -16.85
CA SER A 16 -30.63 37.35 -16.32
C SER A 16 -30.05 36.39 -17.34
N LEU A 17 -28.90 36.79 -17.89
CA LEU A 17 -28.01 35.92 -18.66
C LEU A 17 -27.70 34.64 -17.86
N LEU A 18 -28.11 33.49 -18.37
CA LEU A 18 -27.60 32.18 -17.97
C LEU A 18 -26.15 32.04 -18.45
N MET A 19 -25.20 32.26 -17.57
CA MET A 19 -23.86 31.71 -17.73
C MET A 19 -23.91 30.27 -17.23
N ALA A 20 -24.03 29.34 -18.16
CA ALA A 20 -23.80 27.93 -17.91
C ALA A 20 -22.30 27.71 -17.66
N GLY A 21 -21.91 27.73 -16.40
CA GLY A 21 -20.61 27.25 -15.94
C GLY A 21 -20.59 25.73 -16.06
N ALA A 22 -20.03 25.21 -17.15
CA ALA A 22 -19.70 23.83 -17.28
C ALA A 22 -18.60 23.51 -16.25
N ALA A 23 -18.95 22.90 -15.15
CA ALA A 23 -18.00 22.24 -14.27
C ALA A 23 -17.44 21.04 -15.05
N ALA A 24 -16.27 21.20 -15.61
CA ALA A 24 -15.49 20.10 -16.15
C ALA A 24 -15.11 19.19 -14.98
N GLN A 25 -15.83 18.10 -14.83
CA GLN A 25 -15.37 16.97 -14.02
C GLN A 25 -14.18 16.37 -14.77
N ALA A 26 -12.99 16.61 -14.28
CA ALA A 26 -11.82 15.86 -14.70
C ALA A 26 -12.01 14.41 -14.25
N SER A 27 -12.50 13.58 -15.16
CA SER A 27 -12.35 12.15 -15.05
C SER A 27 -10.87 11.86 -15.31
N ASP A 28 -10.12 11.47 -14.27
CA ASP A 28 -8.81 10.84 -14.42
C ASP A 28 -8.99 9.50 -15.13
N ALA A 29 -9.23 9.57 -16.44
CA ALA A 29 -9.19 8.40 -17.30
C ALA A 29 -7.74 7.90 -17.33
N ILE A 30 -7.56 6.63 -17.01
CA ILE A 30 -6.31 5.91 -17.26
C ILE A 30 -5.99 6.14 -18.75
N GLY A 31 -4.97 6.93 -19.03
CA GLY A 31 -4.55 7.25 -20.41
C GLY A 31 -3.96 6.01 -21.07
N LEU A 32 -4.83 5.13 -21.53
CA LEU A 32 -4.46 4.09 -22.50
C LEU A 32 -4.46 4.77 -23.88
N PRO A 33 -3.47 4.50 -24.74
CA PRO A 33 -3.48 5.01 -26.10
C PRO A 33 -4.76 4.59 -26.82
N ALA A 34 -5.33 5.47 -27.62
CA ALA A 34 -6.54 5.22 -28.42
C ALA A 34 -6.41 3.93 -29.21
N PRO A 35 -7.53 3.20 -29.47
CA PRO A 35 -7.49 1.99 -30.24
C PRO A 35 -6.89 2.28 -31.62
N PHE A 36 -5.85 1.53 -31.97
CA PHE A 36 -5.15 1.65 -33.25
C PHE A 36 -6.13 1.43 -34.39
N GLY A 37 -6.25 2.43 -35.26
CA GLY A 37 -6.91 2.31 -36.53
C GLY A 37 -6.28 1.17 -37.33
N SER A 38 -7.13 0.43 -38.06
CA SER A 38 -6.74 -0.68 -38.93
C SER A 38 -5.69 -0.22 -39.96
N ALA A 39 -4.42 -0.49 -39.66
CA ALA A 39 -3.33 -0.37 -40.61
C ALA A 39 -3.13 -1.74 -41.27
N ASN A 40 -3.18 -1.76 -42.59
CA ASN A 40 -2.93 -2.90 -43.44
C ASN A 40 -1.64 -3.64 -43.07
N ALA A 41 -1.75 -4.94 -42.88
CA ALA A 41 -0.61 -5.82 -42.63
C ALA A 41 0.38 -5.82 -43.79
N PRO A 42 1.68 -5.58 -43.57
CA PRO A 42 2.70 -6.03 -44.50
C PRO A 42 2.98 -7.52 -44.31
N SER A 43 3.05 -8.16 -45.44
CA SER A 43 3.42 -9.55 -45.70
C SER A 43 4.73 -9.98 -45.01
N SER A 44 4.69 -11.18 -44.46
CA SER A 44 5.78 -12.12 -44.15
C SER A 44 7.22 -11.59 -44.14
N ALA A 45 7.75 -11.35 -42.94
CA ALA A 45 9.19 -11.39 -42.72
C ALA A 45 9.47 -12.02 -41.36
N ASN A 46 10.22 -13.10 -41.39
CA ASN A 46 11.01 -13.76 -40.35
C ASN A 46 10.77 -13.29 -38.91
N THR A 47 9.95 -14.02 -38.18
CA THR A 47 9.96 -14.00 -36.73
C THR A 47 11.35 -14.49 -36.28
N PRO A 48 12.16 -13.69 -35.58
CA PRO A 48 13.35 -14.24 -34.95
C PRO A 48 12.91 -15.30 -33.94
N PRO A 49 13.71 -16.38 -33.75
CA PRO A 49 13.40 -17.36 -32.73
C PRO A 49 13.34 -16.66 -31.39
N LEU A 50 12.35 -17.02 -30.57
CA LEU A 50 12.18 -16.58 -29.18
C LEU A 50 13.51 -16.78 -28.43
N ALA A 51 14.33 -15.72 -28.41
CA ALA A 51 15.61 -15.75 -27.74
C ALA A 51 15.37 -15.64 -26.24
N ASN A 52 15.72 -16.70 -25.51
CA ASN A 52 15.99 -16.76 -24.09
C ASN A 52 14.91 -16.19 -23.17
N ALA A 53 13.76 -16.86 -23.10
CA ALA A 53 12.90 -16.74 -21.92
C ALA A 53 13.75 -17.08 -20.68
N ALA A 54 13.79 -16.18 -19.70
CA ALA A 54 14.44 -16.46 -18.42
C ALA A 54 13.79 -17.72 -17.83
N ALA A 55 14.61 -18.71 -17.50
CA ALA A 55 14.14 -19.92 -16.88
C ALA A 55 13.64 -19.62 -15.46
N ALA A 56 12.72 -20.43 -14.93
CA ALA A 56 12.43 -20.43 -13.51
C ALA A 56 13.73 -20.61 -12.74
N THR A 57 14.03 -19.73 -11.80
CA THR A 57 15.33 -19.70 -11.15
C THR A 57 15.37 -20.49 -9.86
N ALA A 58 14.20 -20.67 -9.21
CA ALA A 58 14.12 -21.42 -7.95
C ALA A 58 12.71 -21.95 -7.68
N HIS A 59 12.68 -23.03 -6.89
CA HIS A 59 11.51 -23.51 -6.18
C HIS A 59 11.67 -23.15 -4.70
N LEU A 60 10.75 -22.39 -4.16
CA LEU A 60 10.77 -21.92 -2.78
C LEU A 60 9.55 -22.44 -2.00
N SER A 61 9.68 -22.49 -0.69
CA SER A 61 8.54 -22.75 0.19
C SER A 61 8.59 -21.79 1.36
N HIS A 62 7.48 -21.07 1.61
CA HIS A 62 7.36 -20.11 2.70
C HIS A 62 5.92 -20.01 3.16
N GLY A 63 5.68 -20.08 4.46
CA GLY A 63 4.33 -20.05 5.01
C GLY A 63 3.39 -21.07 4.34
N ARG A 64 2.25 -20.57 3.85
CA ARG A 64 1.24 -21.36 3.12
C ARG A 64 1.63 -21.68 1.67
N PHE A 65 2.70 -21.08 1.15
CA PHE A 65 3.18 -21.32 -0.21
C PHE A 65 4.18 -22.46 -0.23
N LYS A 66 3.82 -23.56 -0.89
CA LYS A 66 4.67 -24.74 -1.05
C LYS A 66 5.04 -24.92 -2.51
N ASP A 67 6.32 -25.19 -2.76
CA ASP A 67 6.84 -25.44 -4.12
C ASP A 67 6.52 -24.28 -5.09
N LEU A 68 6.77 -23.05 -4.63
CA LEU A 68 6.55 -21.83 -5.39
C LEU A 68 7.63 -21.65 -6.45
N LEU A 69 7.26 -21.51 -7.72
CA LEU A 69 8.18 -21.14 -8.79
C LEU A 69 8.46 -19.61 -8.74
N VAL A 70 9.72 -19.24 -8.87
CA VAL A 70 10.14 -17.84 -9.04
C VAL A 70 10.89 -17.67 -10.35
N TYR A 71 10.42 -16.75 -11.17
CA TYR A 71 11.04 -16.35 -12.43
C TYR A 71 11.76 -15.03 -12.24
N SER A 72 13.03 -14.96 -12.65
CA SER A 72 13.85 -13.75 -12.55
C SER A 72 14.24 -13.22 -13.92
N PRO A 73 14.23 -11.89 -14.11
CA PRO A 73 14.74 -11.27 -15.34
C PRO A 73 16.27 -11.35 -15.41
N ALA A 74 16.81 -11.15 -16.58
CA ALA A 74 18.25 -10.91 -16.73
C ALA A 74 18.59 -9.52 -16.16
N GLY A 75 19.28 -9.48 -15.03
CA GLY A 75 19.68 -8.24 -14.34
C GLY A 75 18.74 -7.83 -13.20
N VAL A 76 18.87 -6.57 -12.76
CA VAL A 76 18.10 -6.04 -11.63
C VAL A 76 16.62 -5.95 -11.97
N PRO A 77 15.72 -6.55 -11.17
CA PRO A 77 14.28 -6.45 -11.39
C PRO A 77 13.79 -5.00 -11.34
N LYS A 78 12.93 -4.63 -12.28
CA LYS A 78 12.28 -3.31 -12.34
C LYS A 78 10.94 -3.28 -11.60
N SER A 79 10.32 -4.46 -11.42
CA SER A 79 9.06 -4.67 -10.72
C SER A 79 9.02 -6.07 -10.13
N PHE A 80 8.18 -6.26 -9.11
CA PHE A 80 7.91 -7.55 -8.51
C PHE A 80 6.44 -7.91 -8.68
N VAL A 81 6.14 -9.14 -9.04
CA VAL A 81 4.79 -9.62 -9.34
C VAL A 81 4.46 -10.86 -8.52
N LEU A 82 3.32 -10.83 -7.86
CA LEU A 82 2.65 -11.99 -7.30
C LEU A 82 1.58 -12.44 -8.31
N PHE A 83 1.83 -13.55 -9.00
CA PHE A 83 0.95 -14.04 -10.06
C PHE A 83 0.10 -15.21 -9.57
N LEU A 84 -1.22 -15.00 -9.44
CA LEU A 84 -2.19 -16.01 -9.04
C LEU A 84 -2.81 -16.67 -10.28
N SER A 85 -2.64 -17.98 -10.41
CA SER A 85 -3.28 -18.77 -11.48
C SER A 85 -4.80 -18.87 -11.32
N GLY A 86 -5.48 -19.51 -12.25
CA GLY A 86 -6.88 -19.90 -12.11
C GLY A 86 -7.09 -21.16 -11.28
N ASP A 87 -8.35 -21.64 -11.22
CA ASP A 87 -8.73 -22.85 -10.46
C ASP A 87 -8.05 -24.14 -10.93
N GLU A 88 -7.57 -24.16 -12.17
CA GLU A 88 -6.81 -25.29 -12.73
C GLU A 88 -5.38 -25.39 -12.21
N GLY A 89 -4.97 -24.46 -11.35
CA GLY A 89 -3.62 -24.36 -10.84
C GLY A 89 -2.63 -23.78 -11.86
N TRP A 90 -1.33 -23.97 -11.60
CA TRP A 90 -0.28 -23.45 -12.47
C TRP A 90 -0.11 -24.33 -13.71
N ASN A 91 -0.38 -23.78 -14.87
CA ASN A 91 -0.36 -24.46 -16.16
C ASN A 91 0.52 -23.75 -17.20
N SER A 92 0.62 -24.31 -18.42
CA SER A 92 1.46 -23.75 -19.49
C SER A 92 1.04 -22.35 -19.95
N ALA A 93 -0.23 -21.99 -19.84
CA ALA A 93 -0.72 -20.65 -20.18
C ALA A 93 -0.25 -19.63 -19.13
N ALA A 94 -0.39 -19.94 -17.84
CA ALA A 94 0.12 -19.14 -16.74
C ALA A 94 1.66 -18.98 -16.81
N ASP A 95 2.38 -20.06 -17.16
CA ASP A 95 3.85 -20.02 -17.39
C ASP A 95 4.20 -19.06 -18.53
N ALA A 96 3.52 -19.11 -19.66
CA ALA A 96 3.76 -18.21 -20.78
C ALA A 96 3.47 -16.73 -20.41
N MET A 97 2.41 -16.47 -19.66
CA MET A 97 2.09 -15.14 -19.14
C MET A 97 3.17 -14.62 -18.19
N ALA A 98 3.63 -15.45 -17.25
CA ALA A 98 4.69 -15.09 -16.32
C ALA A 98 6.01 -14.76 -17.06
N ARG A 99 6.41 -15.58 -18.03
CA ARG A 99 7.60 -15.32 -18.86
C ARG A 99 7.49 -14.01 -19.63
N GLN A 100 6.32 -13.66 -20.13
CA GLN A 100 6.10 -12.37 -20.80
C GLN A 100 6.36 -11.19 -19.87
N LEU A 101 6.00 -11.30 -18.60
CA LEU A 101 6.31 -10.25 -17.61
C LEU A 101 7.80 -10.19 -17.28
N VAL A 102 8.47 -11.33 -17.24
CA VAL A 102 9.93 -11.40 -17.04
C VAL A 102 10.68 -10.70 -18.19
N GLU A 103 10.20 -10.82 -19.42
CA GLU A 103 10.72 -10.08 -20.57
C GLU A 103 10.57 -8.56 -20.42
N GLN A 104 9.57 -8.09 -19.65
CA GLN A 104 9.40 -6.68 -19.30
C GLN A 104 10.29 -6.25 -18.10
N GLY A 105 11.08 -7.17 -17.56
CA GLY A 105 11.97 -6.92 -16.43
C GLY A 105 11.35 -7.15 -15.06
N ALA A 106 10.24 -7.88 -14.98
CA ALA A 106 9.64 -8.26 -13.71
C ALA A 106 10.30 -9.52 -13.12
N MET A 107 10.44 -9.55 -11.80
CA MET A 107 10.56 -10.80 -11.05
C MET A 107 9.16 -11.29 -10.72
N VAL A 108 8.84 -12.57 -10.98
CA VAL A 108 7.50 -13.13 -10.83
C VAL A 108 7.51 -14.30 -9.87
N ALA A 109 6.74 -14.20 -8.80
CA ALA A 109 6.41 -15.31 -7.91
C ALA A 109 5.12 -15.97 -8.39
N ALA A 110 5.20 -17.23 -8.82
CA ALA A 110 4.11 -17.99 -9.45
C ALA A 110 3.29 -18.73 -8.40
N ILE A 111 2.13 -18.21 -8.10
CA ILE A 111 1.23 -18.76 -7.07
C ILE A 111 0.18 -19.66 -7.74
N ASP A 112 0.28 -20.97 -7.47
CA ASP A 112 -0.78 -21.92 -7.78
C ASP A 112 -1.98 -21.64 -6.87
N TRP A 113 -3.01 -21.00 -7.44
CA TRP A 113 -4.19 -20.60 -6.68
C TRP A 113 -4.93 -21.79 -6.06
N ALA A 114 -5.08 -22.88 -6.78
CA ALA A 114 -5.79 -24.06 -6.26
C ALA A 114 -5.12 -24.60 -4.99
N ARG A 115 -3.80 -24.65 -4.98
CA ARG A 115 -3.00 -25.10 -3.83
C ARG A 115 -3.02 -24.08 -2.70
N PHE A 116 -2.83 -22.79 -3.01
CA PHE A 116 -2.87 -21.72 -2.00
C PHE A 116 -4.23 -21.63 -1.31
N LYS A 117 -5.33 -21.71 -2.09
CA LYS A 117 -6.70 -21.78 -1.58
C LYS A 117 -6.90 -22.93 -0.61
N ALA A 118 -6.46 -24.14 -0.98
CA ALA A 118 -6.59 -25.31 -0.12
C ALA A 118 -5.84 -25.12 1.23
N ASN A 119 -4.67 -24.50 1.20
CA ASN A 119 -3.89 -24.19 2.41
C ASN A 119 -4.54 -23.10 3.27
N LEU A 120 -5.14 -22.06 2.66
CA LEU A 120 -5.90 -21.03 3.37
C LEU A 120 -7.14 -21.61 4.07
N GLU A 121 -7.88 -22.49 3.39
CA GLU A 121 -9.12 -23.09 3.91
C GLU A 121 -8.87 -24.14 4.99
N ALA A 122 -7.67 -24.70 5.05
CA ALA A 122 -7.28 -25.71 6.05
C ALA A 122 -7.09 -25.13 7.45
N ASP A 123 -6.86 -23.81 7.58
CA ASP A 123 -6.64 -23.18 8.87
C ASP A 123 -7.92 -23.04 9.70
N GLY A 124 -7.75 -22.90 11.04
CA GLY A 124 -8.84 -22.80 11.99
C GLY A 124 -9.61 -21.47 12.00
N ASP A 125 -9.16 -20.48 11.25
CA ASP A 125 -9.69 -19.12 11.26
C ASP A 125 -11.14 -19.05 10.78
N GLU A 126 -11.92 -18.12 11.31
CA GLU A 126 -13.32 -17.87 10.92
C GLU A 126 -13.44 -17.21 9.53
N CYS A 127 -12.45 -16.44 9.13
CA CYS A 127 -12.35 -15.78 7.82
C CYS A 127 -10.91 -15.80 7.30
N LEU A 128 -10.71 -15.64 5.99
CA LEU A 128 -9.42 -15.72 5.31
C LEU A 128 -8.78 -14.32 5.19
N PHE A 129 -7.60 -14.17 5.78
CA PHE A 129 -6.81 -12.92 5.75
C PHE A 129 -5.55 -13.13 4.89
N ALA A 130 -5.76 -13.22 3.57
CA ALA A 130 -4.72 -13.66 2.64
C ALA A 130 -3.78 -12.54 2.15
N ASP A 131 -4.12 -11.27 2.35
CA ASP A 131 -3.24 -10.15 1.98
C ASP A 131 -1.93 -10.15 2.78
N GLY A 132 -1.97 -10.47 4.07
CA GLY A 132 -0.78 -10.61 4.90
C GLY A 132 0.13 -11.76 4.44
N ASP A 133 -0.43 -12.89 4.01
CA ASP A 133 0.37 -13.99 3.44
C ASP A 133 1.10 -13.56 2.15
N LEU A 134 0.42 -12.82 1.27
CA LEU A 134 0.99 -12.34 0.01
C LEU A 134 2.05 -11.26 0.24
N GLU A 135 1.82 -10.37 1.19
CA GLU A 135 2.79 -9.36 1.60
C GLU A 135 4.06 -10.02 2.15
N ASN A 136 3.89 -10.95 3.08
CA ASN A 136 4.98 -11.73 3.66
C ASN A 136 5.76 -12.52 2.59
N LEU A 137 5.05 -13.17 1.67
CA LEU A 137 5.69 -13.83 0.53
C LEU A 137 6.53 -12.87 -0.31
N SER A 138 6.03 -11.67 -0.53
CA SER A 138 6.74 -10.63 -1.29
C SER A 138 8.07 -10.25 -0.62
N HIS A 139 8.04 -10.03 0.69
CA HIS A 139 9.25 -9.74 1.49
C HIS A 139 10.24 -10.89 1.41
N PHE A 140 9.77 -12.12 1.64
CA PHE A 140 10.59 -13.33 1.62
C PHE A 140 11.29 -13.53 0.28
N VAL A 141 10.55 -13.51 -0.84
CA VAL A 141 11.11 -13.78 -2.16
C VAL A 141 12.14 -12.70 -2.55
N GLN A 142 11.82 -11.44 -2.35
CA GLN A 142 12.73 -10.35 -2.73
C GLN A 142 14.01 -10.35 -1.89
N ALA A 143 13.92 -10.66 -0.60
CA ALA A 143 15.09 -10.78 0.26
C ALA A 143 15.91 -12.04 -0.07
N TYR A 144 15.26 -13.17 -0.36
CA TYR A 144 15.94 -14.40 -0.78
C TYR A 144 16.80 -14.19 -2.04
N PHE A 145 16.30 -13.40 -3.01
CA PHE A 145 17.05 -13.06 -4.23
C PHE A 145 17.92 -11.81 -4.08
N HIS A 146 18.14 -11.30 -2.88
CA HIS A 146 18.95 -10.12 -2.59
C HIS A 146 18.61 -8.91 -3.48
N ALA A 147 17.30 -8.65 -3.64
CA ALA A 147 16.86 -7.48 -4.37
C ALA A 147 17.49 -6.20 -3.76
N PRO A 148 18.05 -5.29 -4.55
CA PRO A 148 18.79 -4.13 -4.03
C PRO A 148 17.90 -3.13 -3.29
N THR A 149 16.60 -3.18 -3.53
CA THR A 149 15.55 -2.40 -2.82
C THR A 149 14.26 -3.18 -2.87
N TYR A 150 13.40 -2.97 -1.87
CA TYR A 150 12.06 -3.54 -1.88
C TYR A 150 11.19 -2.88 -2.97
N LEU A 151 10.60 -3.72 -3.81
CA LEU A 151 9.66 -3.34 -4.86
C LEU A 151 8.25 -3.68 -4.38
N THR A 152 7.38 -2.70 -4.19
CA THR A 152 5.98 -2.95 -3.85
C THR A 152 5.34 -3.86 -4.88
N PRO A 153 4.80 -5.04 -4.48
CA PRO A 153 4.35 -6.06 -5.41
C PRO A 153 3.13 -5.62 -6.22
N MET A 154 3.10 -6.02 -7.49
CA MET A 154 1.90 -5.95 -8.33
C MET A 154 1.21 -7.32 -8.29
N LEU A 155 -0.11 -7.30 -8.23
CA LEU A 155 -0.91 -8.52 -8.35
C LEU A 155 -1.26 -8.78 -9.81
N VAL A 156 -1.03 -9.99 -10.28
CA VAL A 156 -1.54 -10.48 -11.56
C VAL A 156 -2.40 -11.70 -11.29
N GLY A 157 -3.58 -11.77 -11.89
CA GLY A 157 -4.49 -12.88 -11.64
C GLY A 157 -5.29 -13.28 -12.87
N VAL A 158 -5.58 -14.58 -12.99
CA VAL A 158 -6.38 -15.16 -14.08
C VAL A 158 -7.61 -15.86 -13.48
N SER A 159 -8.81 -15.63 -14.03
CA SER A 159 -10.05 -16.28 -13.59
C SER A 159 -10.28 -16.10 -12.06
N SER A 160 -10.34 -17.16 -11.26
CA SER A 160 -10.44 -17.06 -9.78
C SER A 160 -9.27 -16.33 -9.15
N GLY A 161 -8.05 -16.44 -9.72
CA GLY A 161 -6.91 -15.63 -9.33
C GLY A 161 -7.12 -14.13 -9.59
N ALA A 162 -7.91 -13.77 -10.61
CA ALA A 162 -8.30 -12.38 -10.87
C ALA A 162 -9.25 -11.85 -9.79
N ALA A 163 -10.24 -12.65 -9.37
CA ALA A 163 -11.12 -12.31 -8.25
C ALA A 163 -10.33 -12.13 -6.95
N MET A 164 -9.34 -13.02 -6.72
CA MET A 164 -8.47 -12.91 -5.55
C MET A 164 -7.57 -11.66 -5.61
N ALA A 165 -7.00 -11.31 -6.76
CA ALA A 165 -6.20 -10.10 -6.92
C ALA A 165 -6.99 -8.83 -6.59
N TYR A 166 -8.24 -8.73 -7.08
CA TYR A 166 -9.14 -7.64 -6.67
C TYR A 166 -9.40 -7.64 -5.16
N SER A 167 -9.70 -8.83 -4.60
CA SER A 167 -9.99 -8.96 -3.17
C SER A 167 -8.83 -8.50 -2.31
N MET A 168 -7.60 -8.81 -2.72
CA MET A 168 -6.38 -8.40 -1.99
C MET A 168 -6.16 -6.89 -2.06
N LEU A 169 -6.38 -6.25 -3.22
CA LEU A 169 -6.33 -4.78 -3.29
C LEU A 169 -7.36 -4.10 -2.39
N ALA A 170 -8.50 -4.76 -2.16
CA ALA A 170 -9.60 -4.23 -1.35
C ALA A 170 -9.45 -4.55 0.15
N GLN A 171 -8.81 -5.68 0.49
CA GLN A 171 -8.60 -6.15 1.84
C GLN A 171 -7.38 -5.49 2.49
N ALA A 172 -6.28 -5.39 1.75
CA ALA A 172 -5.01 -4.89 2.26
C ALA A 172 -5.03 -3.39 2.60
N PRO A 173 -4.18 -2.95 3.52
CA PRO A 173 -3.85 -1.55 3.69
C PRO A 173 -3.36 -0.92 2.37
N ARG A 174 -3.55 0.40 2.24
CA ARG A 174 -3.06 1.11 1.05
C ARG A 174 -1.55 0.95 0.91
N ASN A 175 -1.08 0.78 -0.33
CA ASN A 175 0.33 0.59 -0.73
C ASN A 175 0.96 -0.75 -0.35
N THR A 176 0.26 -1.68 0.28
CA THR A 176 0.71 -3.08 0.38
C THR A 176 0.93 -3.67 -1.02
N PHE A 177 0.03 -3.38 -1.95
CA PHE A 177 0.16 -3.75 -3.37
C PHE A 177 0.14 -2.52 -4.26
N ALA A 178 0.98 -2.49 -5.28
CA ALA A 178 1.11 -1.33 -6.18
C ALA A 178 -0.06 -1.18 -7.15
N ALA A 179 -0.56 -2.30 -7.66
CA ALA A 179 -1.63 -2.36 -8.67
C ALA A 179 -2.12 -3.79 -8.84
N ALA A 180 -3.23 -3.97 -9.58
CA ALA A 180 -3.58 -5.28 -10.13
C ALA A 180 -3.79 -5.24 -11.64
N LEU A 181 -3.36 -6.32 -12.32
CA LEU A 181 -3.68 -6.65 -13.70
C LEU A 181 -4.37 -8.01 -13.72
N THR A 182 -5.62 -8.04 -14.16
CA THR A 182 -6.43 -9.26 -14.15
C THR A 182 -6.88 -9.67 -15.54
N LEU A 183 -7.14 -10.94 -15.71
CA LEU A 183 -7.61 -11.54 -16.96
C LEU A 183 -8.86 -12.38 -16.67
N GLY A 184 -10.00 -12.00 -17.26
CA GLY A 184 -11.26 -12.70 -17.10
C GLY A 184 -11.80 -12.63 -15.67
N PHE A 185 -11.85 -11.44 -15.08
CA PHE A 185 -12.38 -11.23 -13.75
C PHE A 185 -13.83 -11.65 -13.62
N CYS A 186 -14.12 -12.50 -12.65
CA CYS A 186 -15.47 -12.81 -12.18
C CYS A 186 -15.71 -12.18 -10.80
N PRO A 187 -16.84 -11.53 -10.55
CA PRO A 187 -17.15 -10.99 -9.23
C PRO A 187 -17.55 -12.06 -8.21
N ASN A 188 -17.43 -13.32 -8.54
CA ASN A 188 -17.71 -14.44 -7.65
C ASN A 188 -16.65 -15.51 -7.78
N PHE A 189 -16.39 -16.21 -6.69
CA PHE A 189 -15.52 -17.37 -6.70
C PHE A 189 -15.80 -18.30 -5.51
N ASN A 190 -15.44 -19.55 -5.66
CA ASN A 190 -15.78 -20.57 -4.71
C ASN A 190 -14.75 -20.61 -3.56
N LEU A 191 -15.16 -20.15 -2.38
CA LEU A 191 -14.45 -20.30 -1.12
C LEU A 191 -15.35 -20.99 -0.10
N GLN A 192 -14.78 -21.90 0.69
CA GLN A 192 -15.51 -22.57 1.79
C GLN A 192 -15.70 -21.62 2.98
N LYS A 193 -14.74 -20.73 3.21
CA LYS A 193 -14.77 -19.71 4.24
C LYS A 193 -14.83 -18.32 3.62
N PRO A 194 -15.47 -17.33 4.28
CA PRO A 194 -15.48 -15.97 3.79
C PRO A 194 -14.08 -15.35 3.88
N LEU A 195 -13.83 -14.32 3.07
CA LEU A 195 -12.68 -13.43 3.26
C LEU A 195 -12.93 -12.52 4.46
N CYS A 196 -11.89 -12.12 5.18
CA CYS A 196 -12.00 -11.04 6.17
C CYS A 196 -12.18 -9.69 5.44
N GLY A 197 -12.92 -8.76 6.07
CA GLY A 197 -13.19 -7.45 5.45
C GLY A 197 -11.96 -6.57 5.26
N GLY A 198 -10.97 -6.68 6.14
CA GLY A 198 -9.75 -5.88 6.09
C GLY A 198 -10.04 -4.38 5.98
N SER A 199 -9.26 -3.68 5.15
CA SER A 199 -9.35 -2.22 4.96
C SER A 199 -10.60 -1.74 4.23
N GLY A 200 -11.37 -2.63 3.59
CA GLY A 200 -12.57 -2.19 2.88
C GLY A 200 -13.20 -3.20 1.93
N LEU A 201 -12.74 -4.44 1.90
CA LEU A 201 -13.33 -5.49 1.06
C LEU A 201 -14.80 -5.72 1.44
N LYS A 202 -15.67 -5.73 0.42
CA LYS A 202 -17.10 -5.98 0.55
C LYS A 202 -17.48 -7.20 -0.27
N PHE A 203 -18.27 -8.08 0.33
CA PHE A 203 -18.78 -9.28 -0.30
C PHE A 203 -20.11 -9.70 0.33
N ALA A 204 -20.85 -10.55 -0.38
CA ALA A 204 -22.00 -11.26 0.13
C ALA A 204 -21.74 -12.77 0.06
N ARG A 205 -22.54 -13.55 0.76
CA ARG A 205 -22.52 -15.01 0.62
C ARG A 205 -23.02 -15.37 -0.78
N GLY A 206 -22.30 -16.23 -1.46
CA GLY A 206 -22.61 -16.61 -2.83
C GLY A 206 -24.01 -17.19 -3.00
N THR A 207 -24.56 -17.05 -4.19
CA THR A 207 -25.88 -17.54 -4.58
C THR A 207 -25.95 -19.06 -4.38
N GLY A 208 -26.96 -19.53 -3.65
CA GLY A 208 -27.06 -20.94 -3.25
C GLY A 208 -26.32 -21.32 -1.97
N GLY A 209 -25.71 -20.34 -1.26
CA GLY A 209 -25.05 -20.56 0.05
C GLY A 209 -23.62 -21.07 -0.03
N HIS A 210 -23.05 -21.14 -1.23
CA HIS A 210 -21.67 -21.52 -1.48
C HIS A 210 -20.90 -20.38 -2.14
N GLY A 211 -19.61 -20.25 -1.77
CA GLY A 211 -18.72 -19.24 -2.35
C GLY A 211 -18.96 -17.81 -1.83
N VAL A 212 -18.36 -16.87 -2.52
CA VAL A 212 -18.34 -15.43 -2.22
C VAL A 212 -18.72 -14.65 -3.46
N ASP A 213 -19.71 -13.75 -3.34
CA ASP A 213 -20.04 -12.74 -4.33
C ASP A 213 -19.41 -11.42 -3.91
N LEU A 214 -18.41 -10.98 -4.65
CA LEU A 214 -17.72 -9.72 -4.40
C LEU A 214 -18.66 -8.54 -4.69
N LEU A 215 -18.55 -7.49 -3.91
CA LEU A 215 -19.26 -6.24 -4.12
C LEU A 215 -18.26 -5.14 -4.50
N PRO A 216 -18.61 -4.27 -5.46
CA PRO A 216 -17.72 -3.20 -5.87
C PRO A 216 -17.50 -2.19 -4.74
N ILE A 217 -16.26 -1.79 -4.52
CA ILE A 217 -15.89 -0.72 -3.60
C ILE A 217 -15.69 0.58 -4.38
N LYS A 218 -16.23 1.68 -3.88
CA LYS A 218 -16.18 2.97 -4.60
C LYS A 218 -14.78 3.48 -4.86
N ASN A 219 -13.85 3.22 -3.96
CA ASN A 219 -12.47 3.70 -4.06
C ASN A 219 -11.50 2.59 -3.65
N LEU A 220 -10.85 2.00 -4.63
CA LEU A 220 -9.90 0.90 -4.43
C LEU A 220 -8.54 1.39 -3.89
N GLY A 221 -8.22 2.67 -4.03
CA GLY A 221 -6.93 3.22 -3.62
C GLY A 221 -5.83 3.03 -4.66
N ASN A 222 -5.66 1.80 -5.16
CA ASN A 222 -4.64 1.43 -6.13
C ASN A 222 -5.24 1.10 -7.51
N PRO A 223 -4.51 1.32 -8.63
CA PRO A 223 -5.04 1.07 -9.96
C PRO A 223 -5.28 -0.44 -10.21
N TRP A 224 -6.36 -0.72 -10.91
CA TRP A 224 -6.72 -2.05 -11.36
C TRP A 224 -7.13 -2.03 -12.83
N VAL A 225 -6.56 -2.93 -13.63
CA VAL A 225 -6.90 -3.13 -15.04
C VAL A 225 -7.32 -4.57 -15.24
N ASP A 226 -8.49 -4.79 -15.82
CA ASP A 226 -8.96 -6.11 -16.24
C ASP A 226 -8.95 -6.26 -17.76
N LEU A 227 -8.37 -7.31 -18.28
CA LEU A 227 -8.46 -7.73 -19.67
C LEU A 227 -9.60 -8.74 -19.80
N HIS A 228 -10.63 -8.41 -20.54
CA HIS A 228 -11.85 -9.22 -20.59
C HIS A 228 -12.23 -9.65 -22.00
N GLY A 229 -12.41 -10.96 -22.18
CA GLY A 229 -12.85 -11.51 -23.45
C GLY A 229 -14.34 -11.25 -23.73
N GLU A 230 -14.68 -10.72 -24.91
CA GLU A 230 -16.09 -10.54 -25.29
C GLU A 230 -16.82 -11.86 -25.54
N LEU A 231 -16.08 -12.92 -25.83
CA LEU A 231 -16.59 -14.28 -26.01
C LEU A 231 -16.57 -15.10 -24.72
N ASP A 232 -16.26 -14.48 -23.59
CA ASP A 232 -16.27 -15.14 -22.29
C ASP A 232 -17.70 -15.50 -21.87
N ARG A 233 -17.98 -16.79 -21.75
CA ARG A 233 -19.27 -17.30 -21.31
C ARG A 233 -19.31 -17.70 -19.85
N SER A 234 -18.16 -17.93 -19.24
CA SER A 234 -18.02 -18.24 -17.82
C SER A 234 -18.22 -16.99 -16.97
N CYS A 235 -17.62 -15.89 -17.41
CA CYS A 235 -17.71 -14.57 -16.80
C CYS A 235 -18.15 -13.55 -17.84
N PRO A 236 -19.46 -13.38 -18.08
CA PRO A 236 -19.94 -12.50 -19.15
C PRO A 236 -19.39 -11.08 -19.03
N ALA A 237 -18.85 -10.54 -20.13
CA ALA A 237 -18.21 -9.22 -20.17
C ALA A 237 -19.11 -8.10 -19.65
N GLY A 238 -20.43 -8.19 -19.83
CA GLY A 238 -21.39 -7.22 -19.27
C GLY A 238 -21.45 -7.22 -17.76
N ALA A 239 -21.34 -8.39 -17.11
CA ALA A 239 -21.33 -8.49 -15.66
C ALA A 239 -20.02 -7.93 -15.07
N ALA A 240 -18.89 -8.30 -15.64
CA ALA A 240 -17.58 -7.77 -15.25
C ALA A 240 -17.49 -6.24 -15.47
N GLY A 241 -17.93 -5.75 -16.64
CA GLY A 241 -17.97 -4.32 -16.95
C GLY A 241 -18.86 -3.52 -16.01
N ASN A 242 -20.04 -4.04 -15.65
CA ASN A 242 -20.93 -3.40 -14.66
C ASN A 242 -20.30 -3.33 -13.28
N PHE A 243 -19.54 -4.33 -12.86
CA PHE A 243 -18.84 -4.31 -11.61
C PHE A 243 -17.70 -3.27 -11.63
N ILE A 244 -16.82 -3.37 -12.62
CA ILE A 244 -15.60 -2.56 -12.76
C ILE A 244 -15.93 -1.06 -12.88
N SER A 245 -17.01 -0.71 -13.60
CA SER A 245 -17.44 0.69 -13.77
C SER A 245 -17.82 1.39 -12.47
N GLN A 246 -18.12 0.65 -11.41
CA GLN A 246 -18.47 1.18 -10.09
C GLN A 246 -17.22 1.41 -9.21
N VAL A 247 -16.05 0.97 -9.64
CA VAL A 247 -14.79 1.03 -8.88
C VAL A 247 -13.91 2.15 -9.44
N ARG A 248 -13.70 3.21 -8.67
CA ARG A 248 -12.79 4.29 -9.08
C ARG A 248 -11.35 3.77 -9.11
N GLY A 249 -10.62 4.09 -10.16
CA GLY A 249 -9.25 3.62 -10.38
C GLY A 249 -9.16 2.28 -11.09
N ALA A 250 -10.31 1.67 -11.44
CA ALA A 250 -10.38 0.47 -12.26
C ALA A 250 -10.66 0.80 -13.73
N ALA A 251 -10.18 -0.06 -14.62
CA ALA A 251 -10.46 -0.01 -16.05
C ALA A 251 -10.62 -1.44 -16.62
N ILE A 252 -11.43 -1.58 -17.65
CA ILE A 252 -11.59 -2.81 -18.41
C ILE A 252 -11.07 -2.61 -19.84
N VAL A 253 -10.30 -3.58 -20.32
CA VAL A 253 -9.84 -3.67 -21.70
C VAL A 253 -10.59 -4.80 -22.37
N SER A 254 -11.48 -4.47 -23.30
CA SER A 254 -12.27 -5.43 -24.04
C SER A 254 -11.44 -6.13 -25.13
N LEU A 255 -11.57 -7.45 -25.23
CA LEU A 255 -10.84 -8.32 -26.16
C LEU A 255 -11.85 -9.06 -27.06
N PRO A 256 -12.11 -8.55 -28.28
CA PRO A 256 -13.26 -8.98 -29.09
C PRO A 256 -13.32 -10.47 -29.45
N THR A 257 -12.17 -11.14 -29.58
CA THR A 257 -12.09 -12.53 -30.05
C THR A 257 -11.62 -13.52 -28.99
N VAL A 258 -11.60 -13.09 -27.72
CA VAL A 258 -11.04 -13.87 -26.61
C VAL A 258 -12.14 -14.52 -25.79
N THR A 259 -11.93 -15.79 -25.45
CA THR A 259 -12.75 -16.59 -24.53
C THR A 259 -12.15 -16.55 -23.12
N HIS A 260 -12.81 -17.17 -22.12
CA HIS A 260 -12.37 -17.17 -20.72
C HIS A 260 -10.99 -17.77 -20.50
N ASP A 261 -10.62 -18.77 -21.27
CA ASP A 261 -9.39 -19.56 -21.11
C ASP A 261 -8.14 -18.94 -21.75
N PHE A 262 -8.26 -17.79 -22.43
CA PHE A 262 -7.14 -17.06 -23.03
C PHE A 262 -6.20 -17.94 -23.88
N THR A 263 -6.77 -18.93 -24.60
CA THR A 263 -6.02 -19.96 -25.33
C THR A 263 -5.19 -19.45 -26.51
N SER A 264 -5.54 -18.28 -27.07
CA SER A 264 -4.87 -17.72 -28.25
C SER A 264 -4.10 -16.45 -27.91
N PRO A 265 -2.80 -16.52 -27.58
CA PRO A 265 -2.02 -15.36 -27.13
C PRO A 265 -2.00 -14.18 -28.09
N ARG A 266 -2.08 -14.43 -29.41
CA ARG A 266 -2.07 -13.37 -30.44
C ARG A 266 -3.20 -12.35 -30.28
N GLY A 267 -4.33 -12.76 -29.70
CA GLY A 267 -5.50 -11.89 -29.53
C GLY A 267 -5.45 -10.96 -28.31
N TRP A 268 -4.55 -11.18 -27.37
CA TRP A 268 -4.56 -10.46 -26.10
C TRP A 268 -3.18 -10.17 -25.48
N MET A 269 -2.12 -10.91 -25.84
CA MET A 269 -0.78 -10.73 -25.27
C MET A 269 -0.22 -9.32 -25.44
N PRO A 270 -0.40 -8.63 -26.58
CA PRO A 270 0.01 -7.22 -26.71
C PRO A 270 -0.70 -6.30 -25.71
N GLN A 271 -2.00 -6.48 -25.47
CA GLN A 271 -2.78 -5.70 -24.50
C GLN A 271 -2.37 -6.01 -23.06
N TYR A 272 -2.07 -7.28 -22.77
CA TYR A 272 -1.51 -7.71 -21.48
C TYR A 272 -0.19 -7.02 -21.18
N THR A 273 0.74 -7.06 -22.12
CA THR A 273 2.03 -6.38 -22.00
C THR A 273 1.88 -4.87 -21.85
N ALA A 274 1.00 -4.26 -22.64
CA ALA A 274 0.76 -2.82 -22.60
C ALA A 274 0.11 -2.40 -21.26
N GLY A 275 -0.88 -3.16 -20.78
CA GLY A 275 -1.53 -2.94 -19.49
C GLY A 275 -0.56 -3.05 -18.33
N PHE A 276 0.29 -4.08 -18.34
CA PHE A 276 1.34 -4.24 -17.34
C PHE A 276 2.31 -3.05 -17.33
N ASN A 277 2.86 -2.67 -18.48
CA ASN A 277 3.80 -1.57 -18.60
C ASN A 277 3.19 -0.22 -18.18
N ALA A 278 1.91 0.00 -18.49
CA ALA A 278 1.19 1.21 -18.06
C ALA A 278 1.06 1.28 -16.54
N LEU A 279 0.75 0.16 -15.87
CA LEU A 279 0.67 0.08 -14.42
C LEU A 279 2.04 0.28 -13.76
N VAL A 280 3.10 -0.32 -14.30
CA VAL A 280 4.49 -0.10 -13.84
C VAL A 280 4.88 1.37 -13.95
N ALA A 281 4.62 2.01 -15.10
CA ALA A 281 4.92 3.42 -15.31
C ALA A 281 4.11 4.32 -14.36
N ARG A 282 2.83 4.03 -14.15
CA ARG A 282 1.98 4.76 -13.20
C ARG A 282 2.48 4.62 -11.76
N ASN A 283 2.88 3.43 -11.34
CA ASN A 283 3.44 3.21 -10.01
C ASN A 283 4.76 3.98 -9.82
N ALA A 284 5.60 4.03 -10.84
CA ALA A 284 6.82 4.84 -10.82
C ALA A 284 6.54 6.35 -10.74
N ALA A 285 5.50 6.83 -11.44
CA ALA A 285 5.08 8.24 -11.43
C ALA A 285 4.34 8.64 -10.14
N ALA A 286 3.61 7.71 -9.52
CA ALA A 286 2.90 7.94 -8.25
C ALA A 286 3.85 8.01 -7.04
N ARG A 287 5.08 7.53 -7.19
CA ARG A 287 6.13 7.86 -6.24
C ARG A 287 6.28 9.37 -6.28
N THR A 288 5.85 10.03 -5.21
CA THR A 288 5.96 11.47 -4.95
C THR A 288 7.25 12.06 -5.52
N ALA A 289 7.24 13.37 -5.80
CA ALA A 289 8.38 14.09 -6.30
C ALA A 289 9.67 13.53 -5.67
N PRO A 290 10.72 13.26 -6.47
CA PRO A 290 11.94 12.67 -5.94
C PRO A 290 12.42 13.51 -4.77
N PRO A 291 12.91 12.88 -3.68
CA PRO A 291 13.45 13.63 -2.56
C PRO A 291 14.50 14.61 -3.08
N PRO A 292 14.66 15.76 -2.43
CA PRO A 292 15.66 16.75 -2.84
C PRO A 292 17.02 16.08 -3.00
N ALA A 293 17.86 16.58 -3.89
CA ALA A 293 19.14 15.95 -4.24
C ALA A 293 20.02 15.61 -3.04
N SER A 294 19.93 16.41 -1.95
CA SER A 294 20.64 16.18 -0.69
C SER A 294 20.11 15.01 0.17
N LEU A 295 18.91 14.50 -0.14
CA LEU A 295 18.24 13.39 0.55
C LEU A 295 17.81 12.29 -0.42
N SER A 296 18.29 12.30 -1.66
CA SER A 296 17.89 11.38 -2.72
C SER A 296 18.28 9.91 -2.46
N ASP A 297 19.16 9.67 -1.52
CA ASP A 297 19.58 8.37 -1.04
C ASP A 297 18.63 7.78 0.03
N LEU A 298 17.67 8.57 0.53
CA LEU A 298 16.72 8.15 1.55
C LEU A 298 15.34 7.85 0.94
N PRO A 299 14.68 6.77 1.37
CA PRO A 299 13.33 6.43 0.94
C PRO A 299 12.29 7.30 1.66
N ILE A 300 12.19 8.56 1.25
CA ILE A 300 11.36 9.58 1.88
C ILE A 300 10.06 9.76 1.10
N VAL A 301 8.97 10.01 1.84
CA VAL A 301 7.65 10.39 1.32
C VAL A 301 7.25 11.72 1.93
N GLU A 302 6.98 12.74 1.11
CA GLU A 302 6.46 14.03 1.58
C GLU A 302 4.93 14.05 1.52
N VAL A 303 4.31 14.47 2.62
CA VAL A 303 2.86 14.72 2.71
C VAL A 303 2.66 16.20 3.02
N PRO A 304 2.30 17.02 2.01
CA PRO A 304 2.13 18.46 2.19
C PRO A 304 1.04 18.78 3.21
N ALA A 305 1.20 19.87 3.93
CA ALA A 305 0.14 20.38 4.80
C ALA A 305 -1.06 20.86 3.99
N GLN A 306 -2.26 20.56 4.47
CA GLN A 306 -3.48 21.20 3.98
C GLN A 306 -3.63 22.61 4.59
N PRO A 307 -4.32 23.54 3.90
CA PRO A 307 -4.60 24.86 4.45
C PRO A 307 -5.34 24.75 5.80
N ALA A 308 -4.81 25.36 6.84
CA ALA A 308 -5.39 25.40 8.18
C ALA A 308 -5.51 26.86 8.68
N ALA A 309 -6.52 27.13 9.51
CA ALA A 309 -6.80 28.47 10.04
C ALA A 309 -5.64 29.03 10.89
N ALA A 310 -4.88 28.17 11.55
CA ALA A 310 -3.69 28.52 12.31
C ALA A 310 -2.60 27.48 12.01
N PRO A 311 -1.67 27.76 11.10
CA PRO A 311 -0.60 26.82 10.78
C PRO A 311 0.29 26.63 12.00
N ALA A 312 0.52 25.36 12.38
CA ALA A 312 1.43 25.00 13.45
C ALA A 312 2.88 25.36 13.09
N ASP A 313 3.70 25.73 14.10
CA ASP A 313 5.13 26.00 13.94
C ASP A 313 5.98 24.71 13.97
N VAL A 314 5.36 23.61 13.63
CA VAL A 314 6.00 22.28 13.60
C VAL A 314 5.76 21.59 12.27
N PHE A 315 6.68 20.69 11.92
CA PHE A 315 6.44 19.62 10.96
C PHE A 315 6.66 18.27 11.64
N ALA A 316 6.29 17.17 11.01
CA ALA A 316 6.49 15.84 11.56
C ALA A 316 7.43 15.01 10.68
N ILE A 317 8.28 14.18 11.32
CA ILE A 317 8.95 13.04 10.68
C ILE A 317 8.31 11.79 11.25
N ILE A 318 7.82 10.90 10.39
CA ILE A 318 7.28 9.59 10.77
C ILE A 318 8.21 8.51 10.24
N MET A 319 8.77 7.69 11.14
CA MET A 319 9.44 6.43 10.81
C MET A 319 8.39 5.33 10.81
N SER A 320 8.15 4.70 9.67
CA SER A 320 7.09 3.70 9.50
C SER A 320 7.41 2.37 10.21
N GLY A 321 6.43 1.49 10.25
CA GLY A 321 6.65 0.08 10.62
C GLY A 321 7.48 -0.68 9.59
N ASP A 322 7.72 -1.96 9.84
CA ASP A 322 8.46 -2.90 9.00
C ASP A 322 7.74 -3.24 7.68
N GLY A 323 6.42 -3.05 7.63
CA GLY A 323 5.61 -3.09 6.39
C GLY A 323 5.86 -1.91 5.45
N GLY A 324 6.71 -0.94 5.80
CA GLY A 324 7.03 0.24 5.01
C GLY A 324 5.98 1.35 5.14
N TRP A 325 6.02 2.32 4.21
CA TRP A 325 5.11 3.48 4.23
C TRP A 325 3.70 3.10 3.75
N ALA A 326 2.90 2.50 4.63
CA ALA A 326 1.57 1.97 4.32
C ALA A 326 0.57 2.21 5.47
N GLY A 327 -0.70 1.92 5.24
CA GLY A 327 -1.75 1.85 6.26
C GLY A 327 -1.73 2.99 7.28
N ILE A 328 -1.42 2.64 8.54
CA ILE A 328 -1.43 3.54 9.69
C ILE A 328 -0.52 4.77 9.51
N ASP A 329 0.67 4.61 8.92
CA ASP A 329 1.62 5.71 8.73
C ASP A 329 1.03 6.80 7.83
N GLN A 330 0.36 6.38 6.75
CA GLN A 330 -0.31 7.28 5.82
C GLN A 330 -1.52 7.98 6.44
N ASP A 331 -2.31 7.24 7.21
CA ASP A 331 -3.52 7.79 7.81
C ASP A 331 -3.21 8.75 8.95
N VAL A 332 -2.19 8.47 9.77
CA VAL A 332 -1.67 9.43 10.77
C VAL A 332 -1.08 10.66 10.08
N ALA A 333 -0.29 10.46 9.01
CA ALA A 333 0.26 11.58 8.23
C ALA A 333 -0.85 12.44 7.60
N ALA A 334 -1.90 11.83 7.04
CA ALA A 334 -3.05 12.53 6.50
C ALA A 334 -3.82 13.33 7.58
N ALA A 335 -3.97 12.74 8.77
CA ALA A 335 -4.64 13.41 9.89
C ALA A 335 -3.83 14.60 10.43
N LEU A 336 -2.51 14.54 10.43
CA LEU A 336 -1.62 15.66 10.76
C LEU A 336 -1.65 16.73 9.67
N SER A 337 -1.55 16.31 8.39
CA SER A 337 -1.64 17.19 7.23
C SER A 337 -2.91 18.01 7.20
N ALA A 338 -4.06 17.39 7.50
CA ALA A 338 -5.36 18.06 7.60
C ALA A 338 -5.41 19.15 8.71
N ARG A 339 -4.46 19.09 9.65
CA ARG A 339 -4.29 20.12 10.71
C ARG A 339 -3.18 21.14 10.42
N GLY A 340 -2.73 21.19 9.16
CA GLY A 340 -1.72 22.16 8.71
C GLY A 340 -0.28 21.79 9.07
N ILE A 341 -0.02 20.52 9.41
CA ILE A 341 1.32 20.03 9.74
C ILE A 341 1.84 19.23 8.55
N PRO A 342 2.88 19.70 7.85
CA PRO A 342 3.51 18.90 6.81
C PRO A 342 4.24 17.70 7.43
N VAL A 343 4.23 16.57 6.73
CA VAL A 343 4.80 15.31 7.22
C VAL A 343 5.83 14.79 6.24
N VAL A 344 6.90 14.25 6.78
CA VAL A 344 7.95 13.53 6.07
C VAL A 344 7.95 12.08 6.58
N GLY A 345 7.61 11.13 5.73
CA GLY A 345 7.68 9.71 6.04
C GLY A 345 9.04 9.13 5.66
N LEU A 346 9.67 8.39 6.57
CA LEU A 346 10.78 7.48 6.25
C LEU A 346 10.20 6.07 6.11
N ASP A 347 10.27 5.51 4.90
CA ASP A 347 9.83 4.14 4.62
C ASP A 347 10.83 3.15 5.22
N SER A 348 10.51 2.61 6.40
CA SER A 348 11.41 1.74 7.17
C SER A 348 11.74 0.46 6.44
N LEU A 349 10.81 -0.17 5.74
CA LEU A 349 11.07 -1.38 4.97
C LEU A 349 12.19 -1.16 3.94
N ARG A 350 12.13 -0.07 3.20
CA ARG A 350 13.17 0.25 2.21
C ARG A 350 14.44 0.75 2.86
N TYR A 351 14.35 1.49 3.95
CA TYR A 351 15.50 2.02 4.66
C TYR A 351 16.33 0.90 5.31
N TYR A 352 15.68 -0.05 5.99
CA TYR A 352 16.32 -1.20 6.64
C TYR A 352 16.44 -2.43 5.75
N TRP A 353 16.10 -2.31 4.47
CA TRP A 353 16.35 -3.38 3.49
C TRP A 353 17.83 -3.78 3.41
N THR A 354 18.70 -2.86 3.75
CA THR A 354 20.13 -3.08 4.00
C THR A 354 20.45 -2.68 5.43
N ALA A 355 21.38 -3.39 6.07
CA ALA A 355 21.79 -3.13 7.44
C ALA A 355 22.13 -1.66 7.68
N ARG A 356 21.58 -1.10 8.76
CA ARG A 356 21.85 0.27 9.23
C ARG A 356 22.45 0.23 10.63
N THR A 357 23.01 1.35 11.07
CA THR A 357 23.50 1.51 12.44
C THR A 357 22.70 2.60 13.15
N PRO A 358 22.60 2.54 14.49
CA PRO A 358 21.99 3.62 15.27
C PRO A 358 22.57 5.01 14.96
N SER A 359 23.88 5.11 14.76
CA SER A 359 24.54 6.37 14.40
C SER A 359 24.26 6.83 12.98
N GLY A 360 24.13 5.87 12.02
CA GLY A 360 23.72 6.15 10.66
C GLY A 360 22.28 6.68 10.61
N LEU A 361 21.36 6.06 11.33
CA LEU A 361 19.98 6.53 11.45
C LEU A 361 19.93 7.95 12.06
N ALA A 362 20.71 8.22 13.10
CA ALA A 362 20.78 9.57 13.69
C ALA A 362 21.31 10.61 12.70
N ALA A 363 22.33 10.28 11.93
CA ALA A 363 22.88 11.17 10.90
C ALA A 363 21.86 11.48 9.80
N ASP A 364 21.13 10.48 9.34
CA ASP A 364 20.08 10.65 8.33
C ASP A 364 18.89 11.43 8.89
N THR A 365 18.51 11.18 10.14
CA THR A 365 17.46 11.95 10.83
C THR A 365 17.88 13.43 11.00
N ASP A 366 19.13 13.70 11.34
CA ASP A 366 19.68 15.06 11.42
C ASP A 366 19.62 15.78 10.05
N ARG A 367 19.98 15.08 8.96
CA ARG A 367 19.87 15.62 7.59
C ARG A 367 18.42 15.98 7.26
N MET A 368 17.45 15.11 7.57
CA MET A 368 16.03 15.37 7.37
C MET A 368 15.55 16.56 8.19
N ILE A 369 15.87 16.60 9.49
CA ILE A 369 15.48 17.72 10.37
C ILE A 369 15.98 19.04 9.80
N ARG A 370 17.26 19.18 9.53
CA ARG A 370 17.87 20.43 9.03
C ARG A 370 17.29 20.87 7.70
N TYR A 371 17.10 19.94 6.78
CA TYR A 371 16.52 20.26 5.48
C TYR A 371 15.08 20.74 5.63
N TYR A 372 14.23 19.98 6.31
CA TYR A 372 12.79 20.25 6.34
C TYR A 372 12.38 21.39 7.27
N LEU A 373 13.17 21.73 8.29
CA LEU A 373 12.99 22.99 9.02
C LEU A 373 13.04 24.19 8.07
N THR A 374 14.03 24.21 7.17
CA THR A 374 14.18 25.28 6.17
C THR A 374 13.12 25.18 5.07
N HIS A 375 12.91 23.99 4.52
CA HIS A 375 12.01 23.76 3.39
C HIS A 375 10.55 24.11 3.71
N PHE A 376 10.08 23.75 4.90
CA PHE A 376 8.71 24.06 5.35
C PHE A 376 8.62 25.40 6.12
N GLY A 377 9.72 26.08 6.38
CA GLY A 377 9.73 27.30 7.19
C GLY A 377 9.26 27.06 8.61
N LYS A 378 9.58 25.92 9.21
CA LYS A 378 9.18 25.52 10.57
C LYS A 378 10.34 25.68 11.55
N GLN A 379 10.02 25.77 12.86
CA GLN A 379 11.03 25.94 13.90
C GLN A 379 11.28 24.66 14.69
N ARG A 380 10.31 23.75 14.72
CA ARG A 380 10.35 22.54 15.52
C ARG A 380 9.87 21.33 14.72
N VAL A 381 10.20 20.13 15.22
CA VAL A 381 9.84 18.85 14.62
C VAL A 381 9.17 17.94 15.65
N LEU A 382 8.15 17.20 15.22
CA LEU A 382 7.62 16.03 15.91
C LEU A 382 8.32 14.81 15.33
N LEU A 383 9.01 14.04 16.16
CA LEU A 383 9.56 12.74 15.76
C LEU A 383 8.58 11.65 16.19
N ILE A 384 8.11 10.88 15.24
CA ILE A 384 7.08 9.86 15.44
C ILE A 384 7.63 8.55 14.88
N GLY A 385 7.50 7.46 15.65
CA GLY A 385 7.81 6.12 15.20
C GLY A 385 6.62 5.18 15.40
N TYR A 386 6.39 4.28 14.47
CA TYR A 386 5.40 3.21 14.60
C TYR A 386 6.07 1.85 14.45
N SER A 387 5.73 0.88 15.33
CA SER A 387 6.27 -0.49 15.29
C SER A 387 7.80 -0.47 15.21
N GLN A 388 8.45 -1.04 14.20
CA GLN A 388 9.91 -0.96 14.00
C GLN A 388 10.41 0.50 14.09
N GLY A 389 9.69 1.46 13.50
CA GLY A 389 10.04 2.88 13.62
C GLY A 389 10.03 3.39 15.05
N ALA A 390 9.11 2.88 15.90
CA ALA A 390 9.06 3.20 17.32
C ALA A 390 10.25 2.61 18.08
N ASP A 391 10.67 1.39 17.72
CA ASP A 391 11.78 0.70 18.37
C ASP A 391 13.13 1.38 18.12
N VAL A 392 13.36 1.86 16.90
CA VAL A 392 14.65 2.46 16.49
C VAL A 392 14.75 3.95 16.80
N LEU A 393 13.62 4.67 16.95
CA LEU A 393 13.59 6.12 17.14
C LEU A 393 14.36 6.58 18.41
N PRO A 394 14.29 5.94 19.59
CA PRO A 394 15.06 6.33 20.76
C PRO A 394 16.58 6.32 20.50
N PHE A 395 17.06 5.35 19.71
CA PHE A 395 18.48 5.25 19.35
C PHE A 395 18.93 6.44 18.48
N ALA A 396 18.08 6.90 17.57
CA ALA A 396 18.36 8.08 16.77
C ALA A 396 18.39 9.33 17.65
N VAL A 397 17.34 9.56 18.45
CA VAL A 397 17.19 10.75 19.30
C VAL A 397 18.40 10.96 20.22
N ASN A 398 18.89 9.89 20.84
CA ASN A 398 20.05 9.96 21.75
C ASN A 398 21.37 10.29 21.05
N ARG A 399 21.46 10.11 19.73
CA ARG A 399 22.68 10.31 18.93
C ARG A 399 22.59 11.54 18.01
N LEU A 400 21.48 12.27 18.05
CA LEU A 400 21.34 13.52 17.31
C LEU A 400 22.29 14.59 17.87
N PRO A 401 22.86 15.46 17.01
CA PRO A 401 23.52 16.70 17.45
C PRO A 401 22.57 17.55 18.28
N GLU A 402 23.12 18.25 19.26
CA GLU A 402 22.34 19.11 20.17
C GLU A 402 21.50 20.16 19.42
N SER A 403 22.03 20.71 18.33
CA SER A 403 21.31 21.67 17.48
C SER A 403 20.00 21.12 16.87
N SER A 404 19.97 19.86 16.53
CA SER A 404 18.77 19.18 16.01
C SER A 404 17.89 18.66 17.14
N ARG A 405 18.49 18.16 18.22
CA ARG A 405 17.78 17.70 19.40
C ARG A 405 16.96 18.80 20.07
N ALA A 406 17.51 20.02 20.16
CA ALA A 406 16.81 21.19 20.67
C ALA A 406 15.61 21.65 19.85
N ARG A 407 15.46 21.14 18.61
CA ARG A 407 14.31 21.41 17.74
C ARG A 407 13.16 20.41 17.93
N ILE A 408 13.35 19.32 18.66
CA ILE A 408 12.31 18.32 18.89
C ILE A 408 11.26 18.87 19.85
N ALA A 409 10.03 18.96 19.38
CA ALA A 409 8.88 19.35 20.18
C ALA A 409 8.27 18.17 20.94
N LEU A 410 8.35 16.96 20.36
CA LEU A 410 7.84 15.72 20.92
C LEU A 410 8.56 14.53 20.25
N THR A 411 8.88 13.52 21.05
CA THR A 411 9.17 12.17 20.56
C THR A 411 7.97 11.29 20.89
N ALA A 412 7.30 10.72 19.85
CA ALA A 412 6.15 9.83 20.01
C ALA A 412 6.49 8.45 19.47
N VAL A 413 6.24 7.40 20.25
CA VAL A 413 6.41 6.00 19.85
C VAL A 413 5.08 5.27 19.98
N MET A 414 4.70 4.51 18.96
CA MET A 414 3.42 3.81 18.86
C MET A 414 3.68 2.32 18.62
N GLY A 415 3.17 1.44 19.49
CA GLY A 415 3.39 0.00 19.39
C GLY A 415 4.87 -0.37 19.53
N MET A 416 5.55 0.15 20.56
CA MET A 416 6.98 -0.07 20.78
C MET A 416 7.25 -1.40 21.46
N SER A 417 8.22 -2.15 20.93
CA SER A 417 8.69 -3.46 21.40
C SER A 417 9.93 -3.36 22.29
N GLU A 418 10.35 -4.48 22.88
CA GLU A 418 11.52 -4.54 23.80
C GLU A 418 12.86 -4.46 23.07
N HIS A 419 12.92 -4.79 21.79
CA HIS A 419 14.15 -4.86 21.02
C HIS A 419 14.00 -4.16 19.68
N ALA A 420 15.06 -3.49 19.20
CA ALA A 420 15.08 -2.78 17.94
C ALA A 420 15.85 -3.56 16.86
N LEU A 421 15.33 -3.60 15.64
CA LEU A 421 15.97 -4.20 14.49
C LEU A 421 16.41 -3.12 13.50
N PHE A 422 17.70 -3.14 13.12
CA PHE A 422 18.32 -2.19 12.18
C PHE A 422 18.61 -2.80 10.81
N GLU A 423 18.03 -3.95 10.53
CA GLU A 423 18.12 -4.63 9.26
C GLU A 423 16.88 -5.51 9.09
N PHE A 424 16.41 -5.64 7.86
CA PHE A 424 15.36 -6.58 7.52
C PHE A 424 15.95 -8.00 7.47
N HIS A 425 15.53 -8.88 8.37
CA HIS A 425 15.96 -10.27 8.41
C HIS A 425 14.83 -11.22 8.04
N LEU A 426 15.05 -12.10 7.09
CA LEU A 426 14.13 -13.21 6.78
C LEU A 426 13.83 -14.09 8.00
N SER A 427 14.81 -14.23 8.90
CA SER A 427 14.68 -15.05 10.12
C SER A 427 13.83 -14.41 11.20
N SER A 428 13.69 -13.08 11.25
CA SER A 428 12.85 -12.39 12.25
C SER A 428 11.35 -12.64 12.05
N TRP A 429 10.95 -13.07 10.86
CA TRP A 429 9.56 -13.47 10.54
C TRP A 429 9.27 -14.95 10.81
N VAL A 430 10.29 -15.73 11.17
CA VAL A 430 10.19 -17.18 11.39
C VAL A 430 10.57 -17.58 12.83
N SER A 431 11.28 -16.72 13.56
CA SER A 431 11.70 -16.95 14.94
C SER A 431 11.61 -15.67 15.76
N ASP A 432 11.29 -15.80 17.04
CA ASP A 432 11.10 -14.73 18.01
C ASP A 432 12.09 -13.57 17.85
N SER A 433 11.55 -12.36 17.79
CA SER A 433 12.21 -11.05 17.53
C SER A 433 13.18 -10.56 18.62
N ASN A 434 13.72 -11.41 19.46
CA ASN A 434 14.59 -11.04 20.59
C ASN A 434 16.06 -10.81 20.24
N SER A 435 16.42 -10.61 18.98
CA SER A 435 17.83 -10.59 18.55
C SER A 435 18.49 -9.20 18.42
N GLY A 436 17.76 -8.11 18.69
CA GLY A 436 18.27 -6.75 18.58
C GLY A 436 18.69 -6.10 19.90
N PRO A 437 19.26 -4.88 19.88
CA PRO A 437 19.55 -4.12 21.08
C PRO A 437 18.26 -3.73 21.82
N ALA A 438 18.30 -3.75 23.16
CA ALA A 438 17.17 -3.41 24.01
C ALA A 438 16.75 -1.94 23.86
N THR A 439 15.44 -1.70 23.71
CA THR A 439 14.85 -0.37 23.54
C THR A 439 14.68 0.40 24.85
N LEU A 440 14.38 -0.30 25.97
CA LEU A 440 14.18 0.35 27.27
C LEU A 440 15.35 1.23 27.72
N PRO A 441 16.63 0.80 27.67
CA PRO A 441 17.73 1.66 28.06
C PRO A 441 17.90 2.90 27.16
N GLU A 442 17.46 2.83 25.92
CA GLU A 442 17.55 3.94 24.99
C GLU A 442 16.43 4.97 25.22
N ILE A 443 15.18 4.53 25.40
CA ILE A 443 14.10 5.47 25.69
C ILE A 443 14.28 6.14 27.06
N ASP A 444 14.81 5.43 28.05
CA ASP A 444 15.12 5.98 29.38
C ASP A 444 16.20 7.07 29.38
N ARG A 445 17.07 7.10 28.38
CA ARG A 445 18.08 8.16 28.22
C ARG A 445 17.52 9.46 27.64
N ILE A 446 16.32 9.43 27.05
CA ILE A 446 15.74 10.65 26.45
C ILE A 446 15.37 11.63 27.57
N THR A 447 15.96 12.82 27.50
CA THR A 447 15.73 13.93 28.45
C THR A 447 15.58 15.24 27.71
N GLY A 448 14.96 16.24 28.35
CA GLY A 448 14.86 17.60 27.81
C GLY A 448 13.73 17.81 26.80
N MET A 449 12.89 16.79 26.54
CA MET A 449 11.73 16.88 25.69
C MET A 449 10.63 15.92 26.17
N PRO A 450 9.35 16.18 25.89
CA PRO A 450 8.28 15.22 26.17
C PRO A 450 8.42 13.96 25.31
N VAL A 451 8.12 12.81 25.90
CA VAL A 451 8.07 11.51 25.23
C VAL A 451 6.68 10.91 25.44
N LEU A 452 6.02 10.57 24.35
CA LEU A 452 4.71 9.91 24.34
C LEU A 452 4.88 8.46 23.88
N CYS A 453 4.35 7.51 24.67
CA CYS A 453 4.26 6.09 24.29
C CYS A 453 2.80 5.69 24.20
N ILE A 454 2.36 5.24 23.01
CA ILE A 454 1.00 4.77 22.75
C ILE A 454 1.04 3.27 22.47
N TYR A 455 0.11 2.52 23.06
CA TYR A 455 -0.02 1.09 22.83
C TYR A 455 -1.48 0.64 22.79
N GLY A 456 -1.74 -0.46 22.10
CA GLY A 456 -3.05 -1.09 22.04
C GLY A 456 -3.36 -1.92 23.29
N ALA A 457 -4.63 -1.93 23.71
CA ALA A 457 -5.07 -2.64 24.92
C ALA A 457 -4.80 -4.15 24.85
N ASP A 458 -4.78 -4.70 23.63
CA ASP A 458 -4.62 -6.13 23.36
C ASP A 458 -3.17 -6.50 22.98
N GLU A 459 -2.24 -5.51 23.00
CA GLU A 459 -0.79 -5.76 22.84
C GLU A 459 -0.19 -6.26 24.16
N ASN A 460 0.23 -7.53 24.17
CA ASN A 460 0.83 -8.15 25.36
C ASN A 460 2.34 -7.96 25.47
N ASP A 461 3.00 -7.59 24.38
CA ASP A 461 4.45 -7.46 24.21
C ASP A 461 4.93 -6.00 24.15
N SER A 462 4.03 -5.02 24.26
CA SER A 462 4.38 -3.61 24.25
C SER A 462 5.26 -3.21 25.44
N LEU A 463 6.28 -2.39 25.16
CA LEU A 463 7.15 -1.81 26.19
C LEU A 463 6.51 -0.64 26.95
N CYS A 464 5.52 0.06 26.36
CA CYS A 464 4.90 1.25 26.95
C CYS A 464 4.43 1.10 28.40
N PRO A 465 3.80 -0.03 28.82
CA PRO A 465 3.37 -0.23 30.20
C PRO A 465 4.52 -0.31 31.22
N LYS A 466 5.75 -0.54 30.78
CA LYS A 466 6.95 -0.67 31.62
C LYS A 466 7.63 0.67 31.88
N LEU A 467 7.23 1.75 31.20
CA LEU A 467 7.80 3.09 31.33
C LEU A 467 7.29 3.79 32.60
N ASP A 468 8.16 4.58 33.25
CA ASP A 468 7.79 5.39 34.41
C ASP A 468 6.81 6.53 34.03
N PRO A 469 5.55 6.51 34.50
CA PRO A 469 4.55 7.50 34.12
C PRO A 469 4.83 8.91 34.67
N LYS A 470 5.81 9.06 35.56
CA LYS A 470 6.29 10.38 36.01
C LYS A 470 7.19 11.07 34.99
N ARG A 471 7.79 10.31 34.09
CA ARG A 471 8.72 10.78 33.06
C ARG A 471 8.13 10.73 31.66
N PHE A 472 7.22 9.80 31.40
CA PHE A 472 6.69 9.52 30.10
C PHE A 472 5.17 9.69 30.08
N ILE A 473 4.65 10.20 28.97
CA ILE A 473 3.21 10.22 28.72
C ILE A 473 2.86 8.86 28.14
N VAL A 474 2.15 8.03 28.88
CA VAL A 474 1.76 6.68 28.44
C VAL A 474 0.26 6.66 28.16
N VAL A 475 -0.12 6.30 26.94
CA VAL A 475 -1.52 6.25 26.50
C VAL A 475 -1.87 4.84 26.03
N LYS A 476 -2.90 4.26 26.63
CA LYS A 476 -3.50 2.99 26.25
C LYS A 476 -4.72 3.26 25.38
N LEU A 477 -4.77 2.71 24.17
CA LEU A 477 -5.91 2.78 23.27
C LEU A 477 -6.57 1.41 23.10
N LYS A 478 -7.74 1.37 22.48
CA LYS A 478 -8.44 0.13 22.15
C LYS A 478 -7.72 -0.62 21.03
N GLY A 479 -7.95 -1.94 20.97
CA GLY A 479 -7.44 -2.83 19.95
C GLY A 479 -6.00 -3.29 20.20
N GLY A 480 -5.45 -3.99 19.23
CA GLY A 480 -4.06 -4.45 19.22
C GLY A 480 -3.13 -3.44 18.58
N HIS A 481 -2.11 -3.95 17.88
CA HIS A 481 -1.03 -3.18 17.25
C HIS A 481 -1.51 -2.12 16.23
N HIS A 482 -2.70 -2.30 15.63
CA HIS A 482 -3.32 -1.37 14.67
C HIS A 482 -4.39 -0.45 15.28
N PHE A 483 -4.56 -0.41 16.61
CA PHE A 483 -5.43 0.54 17.34
C PHE A 483 -6.87 0.59 16.82
N ASP A 484 -7.46 -0.53 16.41
CA ASP A 484 -8.80 -0.64 15.79
C ASP A 484 -9.03 0.33 14.61
N GLY A 485 -7.98 0.82 13.97
CA GLY A 485 -8.07 1.76 12.85
C GLY A 485 -8.41 3.20 13.25
N ASP A 486 -8.41 3.56 14.54
CA ASP A 486 -8.70 4.93 15.00
C ASP A 486 -7.48 5.87 14.90
N TYR A 487 -6.99 6.04 13.69
CA TYR A 487 -5.78 6.82 13.40
C TYR A 487 -5.97 8.33 13.58
N ALA A 488 -7.23 8.81 13.51
CA ALA A 488 -7.55 10.20 13.83
C ALA A 488 -7.32 10.52 15.32
N ASN A 489 -7.61 9.56 16.21
CA ASN A 489 -7.33 9.66 17.63
C ASN A 489 -5.83 9.59 17.92
N LEU A 490 -5.08 8.73 17.22
CA LEU A 490 -3.60 8.72 17.33
C LEU A 490 -3.01 10.11 17.05
N ALA A 491 -3.38 10.73 15.93
CA ALA A 491 -2.94 12.09 15.60
C ALA A 491 -3.37 13.12 16.66
N HIS A 492 -4.57 12.95 17.23
CA HIS A 492 -5.04 13.81 18.34
C HIS A 492 -4.16 13.68 19.60
N GLN A 493 -3.84 12.44 20.01
CA GLN A 493 -2.98 12.18 21.18
C GLN A 493 -1.57 12.77 20.97
N ILE A 494 -0.99 12.59 19.79
CA ILE A 494 0.32 13.16 19.43
C ILE A 494 0.29 14.69 19.57
N LEU A 495 -0.72 15.35 19.03
CA LEU A 495 -0.84 16.81 19.09
C LEU A 495 -1.15 17.33 20.49
N ALA A 496 -1.90 16.59 21.28
CA ALA A 496 -2.16 16.92 22.68
C ALA A 496 -0.86 16.89 23.51
N ALA A 497 -0.03 15.87 23.30
CA ALA A 497 1.26 15.73 23.98
C ALA A 497 2.32 16.75 23.52
N ALA A 498 2.21 17.26 22.28
CA ALA A 498 3.15 18.24 21.72
C ALA A 498 2.91 19.68 22.19
N ARG A 499 1.77 19.97 22.84
CA ARG A 499 1.49 21.30 23.39
C ARG A 499 2.41 21.55 24.58
N PRO A 500 3.04 22.75 24.70
CA PRO A 500 3.70 23.08 25.94
C PRO A 500 2.65 22.98 27.06
N THR A 501 2.97 22.22 28.11
CA THR A 501 2.25 22.36 29.37
C THR A 501 2.39 23.81 29.77
N SER A 502 1.30 24.59 29.70
CA SER A 502 1.26 25.90 30.34
C SER A 502 1.67 25.66 31.78
N ALA A 503 2.87 26.18 32.12
CA ALA A 503 3.29 26.19 33.52
C ALA A 503 2.22 26.96 34.29
N GLU A 504 1.49 26.26 35.18
CA GLU A 504 0.72 26.89 36.24
C GLU A 504 1.60 27.60 37.23
#